data_1398e6d4046467f734e6bc1341e20919
#
_entry.id   1398e6d4046467f734e6bc1341e20919
#
_cell.length_a   1.000
_cell.length_b   1.000
_cell.length_c   1.000
_cell.angle_alpha   90.00
_cell.angle_beta   90.00
_cell.angle_gamma   90.00
#
_symmetry.space_group_name_H-M   'P 1'
#
loop_
_entity.id
_entity.type
_entity.pdbx_description
1 polymer ?
#
loop_
_entity_poly.entity_id
_entity_poly.type
_entity_poly.pdbx_seq_one_letter_code
_entity_poly.pdbx_strand_id
1 'polypeptide(L)'
;VMGGYLLLFPKAKVDILVIFVVFFRVFSISAWIVLGLWFALQLLNGATSTAASSGIAYWAHIGGFAAGLVLIFPLFIRLGAAAFWRRTLGHPPHPKKIYAGSLARVPLVPRKSNTSK
;
A
#
# COMPACT_ATOMS: atom_id res chain seq x y z
N VAL A 1 6.97 4.96 8.97
CA VAL A 1 6.12 5.11 7.78
C VAL A 1 4.92 4.16 7.83
N MET A 2 5.11 2.86 8.06
CA MET A 2 4.02 1.86 8.06
C MET A 2 2.92 2.13 9.09
N GLY A 3 3.28 2.49 10.33
CA GLY A 3 2.30 2.83 11.37
C GLY A 3 1.45 4.06 11.00
N GLY A 4 2.07 5.09 10.44
CA GLY A 4 1.36 6.26 9.97
C GLY A 4 0.42 5.97 8.80
N TYR A 5 0.86 5.13 7.86
CA TYR A 5 0.03 4.68 6.74
C TYR A 5 -1.20 3.89 7.22
N LEU A 6 -1.00 3.00 8.18
CA LEU A 6 -2.09 2.23 8.77
C LEU A 6 -3.14 3.13 9.44
N LEU A 7 -2.70 4.18 10.13
CA LEU A 7 -3.61 5.12 10.78
C LEU A 7 -4.45 5.92 9.76
N LEU A 8 -3.84 6.35 8.66
CA LEU A 8 -4.52 7.14 7.65
C LEU A 8 -5.43 6.28 6.75
N PHE A 9 -4.96 5.11 6.34
CA PHE A 9 -5.61 4.29 5.32
C PHE A 9 -5.76 2.81 5.73
N PRO A 10 -6.52 2.50 6.80
CA PRO A 10 -6.62 1.14 7.31
C PRO A 10 -7.27 0.15 6.32
N LYS A 11 -8.08 0.64 5.40
CA LYS A 11 -8.77 -0.17 4.39
C LYS A 11 -8.08 -0.19 3.02
N ALA A 12 -6.87 0.38 2.92
CA ALA A 12 -6.06 0.23 1.72
C ALA A 12 -5.89 -1.26 1.39
N LYS A 13 -5.95 -1.60 0.11
CA LYS A 13 -5.77 -2.98 -0.34
C LYS A 13 -4.31 -3.23 -0.63
N VAL A 14 -3.80 -4.33 -0.12
CA VAL A 14 -2.47 -4.87 -0.43
C VAL A 14 -2.66 -6.09 -1.28
N ASP A 15 -2.14 -6.06 -2.50
CA ASP A 15 -2.21 -7.19 -3.41
C ASP A 15 -1.01 -8.10 -3.16
N ILE A 16 -1.31 -9.29 -2.67
CA ILE A 16 -0.30 -10.32 -2.41
C ILE A 16 -0.34 -11.32 -3.57
N LEU A 17 0.76 -11.39 -4.30
CA LEU A 17 0.94 -12.39 -5.34
C LEU A 17 1.45 -13.69 -4.69
N VAL A 18 0.61 -14.70 -4.67
CA VAL A 18 1.01 -16.05 -4.24
C VAL A 18 1.35 -16.86 -5.47
N ILE A 19 2.64 -17.20 -5.61
CA ILE A 19 3.14 -18.06 -6.67
C ILE A 19 3.16 -19.48 -6.14
N PHE A 20 2.12 -20.24 -6.42
CA PHE A 20 2.14 -21.69 -6.27
C PHE A 20 2.51 -22.28 -7.62
N VAL A 21 3.37 -23.29 -7.66
CA VAL A 21 4.09 -23.88 -8.80
C VAL A 21 3.35 -23.92 -10.15
N VAL A 22 2.01 -23.83 -10.16
CA VAL A 22 1.16 -23.85 -11.37
C VAL A 22 0.06 -22.77 -11.37
N PHE A 23 -0.26 -22.16 -10.20
CA PHE A 23 -1.33 -21.18 -10.07
C PHE A 23 -0.82 -19.83 -9.57
N PHE A 24 -0.97 -18.79 -10.39
CA PHE A 24 -0.79 -17.41 -9.99
C PHE A 24 -2.11 -16.87 -9.44
N ARG A 25 -2.17 -16.57 -8.15
CA ARG A 25 -3.36 -15.99 -7.55
C ARG A 25 -3.01 -14.72 -6.80
N VAL A 26 -3.69 -13.64 -7.13
CA VAL A 26 -3.57 -12.36 -6.44
C VAL A 26 -4.70 -12.26 -5.43
N PHE A 27 -4.35 -12.08 -4.15
CA PHE A 27 -5.29 -11.83 -3.08
C PHE A 27 -5.16 -10.39 -2.62
N SER A 28 -6.25 -9.63 -2.70
CA SER A 28 -6.33 -8.28 -2.17
C SER A 28 -6.76 -8.32 -0.71
N ILE A 29 -5.84 -8.06 0.21
CA ILE A 29 -6.09 -8.07 1.65
C ILE A 29 -6.02 -6.63 2.18
N SER A 30 -6.88 -6.30 3.15
CA SER A 30 -6.84 -4.99 3.78
C SER A 30 -5.54 -4.76 4.53
N ALA A 31 -4.95 -3.57 4.38
CA ALA A 31 -3.66 -3.21 4.93
C ALA A 31 -3.57 -3.42 6.45
N TRP A 32 -4.66 -3.18 7.19
CA TRP A 32 -4.67 -3.34 8.64
C TRP A 32 -4.46 -4.80 9.07
N ILE A 33 -4.92 -5.79 8.27
CA ILE A 33 -4.71 -7.22 8.56
C ILE A 33 -3.24 -7.57 8.33
N VAL A 34 -2.70 -7.18 7.17
CA VAL A 34 -1.32 -7.49 6.79
C VAL A 34 -0.34 -6.83 7.76
N LEU A 35 -0.50 -5.53 8.02
CA LEU A 35 0.38 -4.78 8.90
C LEU A 35 0.19 -5.18 10.37
N GLY A 36 -1.05 -5.48 10.79
CA GLY A 36 -1.34 -5.95 12.13
C GLY A 36 -0.72 -7.31 12.41
N LEU A 37 -0.88 -8.27 11.49
CA LEU A 37 -0.25 -9.58 11.58
C LEU A 37 1.27 -9.48 11.59
N TRP A 38 1.82 -8.68 10.67
CA TRP A 38 3.26 -8.45 10.60
C TRP A 38 3.79 -7.86 11.92
N PHE A 39 3.09 -6.87 12.48
CA PHE A 39 3.48 -6.25 13.75
C PHE A 39 3.38 -7.23 14.93
N ALA A 40 2.33 -8.07 14.98
CA ALA A 40 2.20 -9.12 15.99
C ALA A 40 3.37 -10.12 15.93
N LEU A 41 3.79 -10.51 14.72
CA LEU A 41 4.97 -11.36 14.54
C LEU A 41 6.26 -10.67 15.00
N GLN A 42 6.41 -9.35 14.80
CA GLN A 42 7.56 -8.60 15.32
C GLN A 42 7.59 -8.62 16.85
N LEU A 43 6.44 -8.45 17.51
CA LEU A 43 6.33 -8.50 18.96
C LEU A 43 6.70 -9.90 19.50
N LEU A 44 6.14 -10.95 18.91
CA LEU A 44 6.43 -12.34 19.31
C LEU A 44 7.92 -12.65 19.15
N ASN A 45 8.48 -12.34 17.99
CA ASN A 45 9.90 -12.59 17.72
C ASN A 45 10.80 -11.74 18.61
N GLY A 46 10.45 -10.46 18.85
CA GLY A 46 11.20 -9.60 19.76
C GLY A 46 11.20 -10.09 21.21
N ALA A 47 10.05 -10.63 21.68
CA ALA A 47 9.91 -11.16 23.04
C ALA A 47 10.65 -12.49 23.25
N THR A 48 10.75 -13.31 22.20
CA THR A 48 11.40 -14.64 22.25
C THR A 48 12.89 -14.61 21.90
N SER A 49 13.35 -13.54 21.25
CA SER A 49 14.75 -13.40 20.84
C SER A 49 15.63 -12.99 22.01
N THR A 50 16.75 -13.69 22.21
CA THR A 50 17.81 -13.28 23.12
C THR A 50 18.63 -12.13 22.51
N ALA A 51 19.22 -11.28 23.35
CA ALA A 51 20.00 -10.12 22.91
C ALA A 51 21.19 -10.47 21.98
N ALA A 52 21.64 -11.71 21.98
CA ALA A 52 22.73 -12.19 21.13
C ALA A 52 22.31 -12.52 19.69
N SER A 53 21.00 -12.68 19.42
CA SER A 53 20.50 -13.04 18.09
C SER A 53 19.52 -11.96 17.62
N SER A 54 19.77 -11.29 16.53
CA SER A 54 18.84 -10.43 15.74
C SER A 54 17.67 -9.71 16.44
N GLY A 55 17.50 -9.83 17.77
CA GLY A 55 16.43 -9.21 18.55
C GLY A 55 16.37 -7.69 18.39
N ILE A 56 17.52 -7.05 18.16
CA ILE A 56 17.62 -5.59 17.93
C ILE A 56 16.79 -5.17 16.70
N ALA A 57 16.75 -5.99 15.64
CA ALA A 57 16.01 -5.68 14.42
C ALA A 57 14.49 -5.66 14.67
N TYR A 58 13.97 -6.59 15.47
CA TYR A 58 12.54 -6.62 15.82
C TYR A 58 12.14 -5.39 16.63
N TRP A 59 12.94 -5.02 17.61
CA TRP A 59 12.69 -3.83 18.44
C TRP A 59 12.80 -2.53 17.65
N ALA A 60 13.71 -2.45 16.68
CA ALA A 60 13.79 -1.32 15.76
C ALA A 60 12.53 -1.18 14.90
N HIS A 61 11.98 -2.30 14.41
CA HIS A 61 10.73 -2.30 13.66
C HIS A 61 9.53 -1.89 14.52
N ILE A 62 9.43 -2.40 15.74
CA ILE A 62 8.39 -2.03 16.72
C ILE A 62 8.47 -0.54 17.03
N GLY A 63 9.67 -0.04 17.38
CA GLY A 63 9.91 1.37 17.65
C GLY A 63 9.60 2.27 16.46
N GLY A 64 10.02 1.89 15.26
CA GLY A 64 9.74 2.62 14.04
C GLY A 64 8.24 2.63 13.67
N PHE A 65 7.52 1.55 13.95
CA PHE A 65 6.07 1.49 13.76
C PHE A 65 5.34 2.41 14.74
N ALA A 66 5.69 2.34 16.04
CA ALA A 66 5.13 3.18 17.08
C ALA A 66 5.42 4.67 16.84
N ALA A 67 6.67 5.00 16.49
CA ALA A 67 7.05 6.36 16.14
C ALA A 67 6.24 6.88 14.92
N GLY A 68 6.05 6.06 13.92
CA GLY A 68 5.21 6.39 12.76
C GLY A 68 3.77 6.70 13.13
N LEU A 69 3.18 5.95 14.06
CA LEU A 69 1.84 6.24 14.60
C LEU A 69 1.81 7.57 15.34
N VAL A 70 2.76 7.79 16.26
CA VAL A 70 2.82 8.99 17.10
C VAL A 70 3.02 10.25 16.26
N LEU A 71 3.93 10.21 15.29
CA LEU A 71 4.23 11.36 14.42
C LEU A 71 3.07 11.75 13.52
N ILE A 72 2.31 10.75 13.01
CA ILE A 72 1.19 11.02 12.11
C ILE A 72 -0.10 11.37 12.88
N PHE A 73 -0.18 11.03 14.16
CA PHE A 73 -1.38 11.27 14.99
C PHE A 73 -1.86 12.72 15.01
N PRO A 74 -0.99 13.74 15.25
CA PRO A 74 -1.41 15.13 15.20
C PRO A 74 -1.91 15.54 13.80
N LEU A 75 -1.30 15.03 12.75
CA LEU A 75 -1.76 15.26 11.38
C LEU A 75 -3.13 14.64 11.15
N PHE A 76 -3.35 13.42 11.63
CA PHE A 76 -4.63 12.73 11.54
C PHE A 76 -5.75 13.53 12.23
N ILE A 77 -5.49 14.10 13.41
CA ILE A 77 -6.44 14.98 14.11
C ILE A 77 -6.71 16.24 13.29
N ARG A 78 -5.68 16.89 12.75
CA ARG A 78 -5.83 18.08 11.88
C ARG A 78 -6.63 17.82 10.61
N LEU A 79 -6.54 16.63 10.05
CA LEU A 79 -7.33 16.21 8.89
C LEU A 79 -8.79 15.91 9.24
N GLY A 80 -9.17 16.00 10.51
CA GLY A 80 -10.53 15.76 10.99
C GLY A 80 -10.79 14.33 11.42
N ALA A 81 -9.75 13.54 11.73
CA ALA A 81 -9.85 12.18 12.29
C ALA A 81 -10.95 11.32 11.64
N ALA A 82 -12.07 11.09 12.34
CA ALA A 82 -13.19 10.30 11.80
C ALA A 82 -13.83 10.92 10.55
N ALA A 83 -13.81 12.24 10.40
CA ALA A 83 -14.31 12.91 9.18
C ALA A 83 -13.40 12.62 7.98
N PHE A 84 -12.08 12.53 8.19
CA PHE A 84 -11.14 12.10 7.17
C PHE A 84 -11.43 10.67 6.72
N TRP A 85 -11.62 9.72 7.64
CA TRP A 85 -11.99 8.35 7.30
C TRP A 85 -13.34 8.25 6.58
N ARG A 86 -14.32 9.05 6.97
CA ARG A 86 -15.62 9.09 6.26
C ARG A 86 -15.48 9.59 4.81
N ARG A 87 -14.62 10.56 4.57
CA ARG A 87 -14.37 11.11 3.22
C ARG A 87 -13.57 10.15 2.34
N THR A 88 -12.58 9.49 2.90
CA THR A 88 -11.66 8.60 2.16
C THR A 88 -12.12 7.15 2.17
N LEU A 89 -13.13 6.80 3.02
CA LEU A 89 -13.55 5.43 3.28
C LEU A 89 -12.39 4.53 3.77
N GLY A 90 -11.32 5.15 4.29
CA GLY A 90 -10.09 4.48 4.72
C GLY A 90 -9.22 3.98 3.57
N HIS A 91 -9.45 4.46 2.35
CA HIS A 91 -8.63 4.18 1.18
C HIS A 91 -7.79 5.40 0.79
N PRO A 92 -6.56 5.19 0.29
CA PRO A 92 -5.77 6.27 -0.28
C PRO A 92 -6.50 6.83 -1.51
N PRO A 93 -6.39 8.16 -1.78
CA PRO A 93 -6.92 8.73 -2.99
C PRO A 93 -6.19 8.10 -4.19
N HIS A 94 -6.88 7.22 -4.88
CA HIS A 94 -6.41 6.79 -6.18
C HIS A 94 -6.67 7.97 -7.13
N PRO A 95 -5.64 8.54 -7.77
CA PRO A 95 -5.87 9.39 -8.91
C PRO A 95 -6.73 8.55 -9.85
N LYS A 96 -7.96 8.99 -10.13
CA LYS A 96 -8.71 8.41 -11.24
C LYS A 96 -7.73 8.42 -12.39
N LYS A 97 -7.26 7.25 -12.80
CA LYS A 97 -6.52 7.13 -14.03
C LYS A 97 -7.52 7.56 -15.09
N ILE A 98 -7.54 8.86 -15.35
CA ILE A 98 -8.17 9.39 -16.52
C ILE A 98 -7.29 8.86 -17.64
N TYR A 99 -7.57 7.64 -18.06
CA TYR A 99 -7.31 7.24 -19.43
C TYR A 99 -8.28 8.04 -20.29
N ALA A 100 -8.31 9.40 -20.05
CA ALA A 100 -8.95 10.34 -20.93
C ALA A 100 -8.22 10.17 -22.23
N GLY A 101 -8.72 9.14 -23.00
CA GLY A 101 -8.41 9.09 -24.39
C GLY A 101 -7.03 9.64 -24.73
N SER A 102 -5.97 9.11 -24.15
CA SER A 102 -4.85 8.78 -24.98
C SER A 102 -5.26 7.53 -25.77
N LEU A 103 -6.43 7.61 -26.40
CA LEU A 103 -6.49 7.37 -27.81
C LEU A 103 -5.31 8.18 -28.34
N ALA A 104 -4.10 7.57 -28.24
CA ALA A 104 -3.03 7.96 -29.09
C ALA A 104 -3.75 8.12 -30.43
N ARG A 105 -3.90 9.36 -30.85
CA ARG A 105 -4.21 9.60 -32.25
C ARG A 105 -3.01 8.99 -32.95
N VAL A 106 -3.10 7.71 -33.21
CA VAL A 106 -2.17 7.07 -34.13
C VAL A 106 -2.32 7.92 -35.38
N PRO A 107 -1.29 8.70 -35.76
CA PRO A 107 -1.40 9.52 -36.95
C PRO A 107 -1.78 8.54 -38.05
N LEU A 108 -2.97 8.70 -38.63
CA LEU A 108 -3.35 7.91 -39.78
C LEU A 108 -2.34 8.30 -40.86
N VAL A 109 -1.33 7.43 -41.02
CA VAL A 109 -0.39 7.56 -42.12
C VAL A 109 -1.23 7.42 -43.41
N PRO A 110 -1.34 8.49 -44.22
CA PRO A 110 -2.13 8.40 -45.44
C PRO A 110 -1.53 7.29 -46.32
N ARG A 111 -2.33 6.27 -46.57
CA ARG A 111 -1.94 5.17 -47.44
C ARG A 111 -1.70 5.75 -48.81
N LYS A 112 -0.44 5.83 -49.24
CA LYS A 112 -0.14 6.18 -50.64
C LYS A 112 -0.89 5.23 -51.53
N SER A 113 -1.89 5.74 -52.27
CA SER A 113 -2.53 5.01 -53.33
C SER A 113 -1.47 4.85 -54.43
N ASN A 114 -0.98 3.61 -54.60
CA ASN A 114 -0.19 3.26 -55.76
C ASN A 114 -1.14 3.24 -57.00
N THR A 115 -1.24 4.39 -57.65
CA THR A 115 -1.82 4.46 -58.99
C THR A 115 -0.72 4.02 -59.96
N SER A 116 -0.61 2.75 -60.18
CA SER A 116 0.15 2.24 -61.33
C SER A 116 -0.67 2.49 -62.62
N LYS A 117 -0.14 3.38 -63.43
CA LYS A 117 -0.52 3.41 -64.85
C LYS A 117 0.16 2.27 -65.57
#